data_6aa27997010fd905d023e2f06fd4d030
#
_entry.id   6aa27997010fd905d023e2f06fd4d030
#
_cell.length_a   1.000
_cell.length_b   1.000
_cell.length_c   1.000
_cell.angle_alpha   90.00
_cell.angle_beta   90.00
_cell.angle_gamma   90.00
#
_symmetry.space_group_name_H-M   'P 1'
#
loop_
_entity.id
_entity.type
_entity.pdbx_description
1 polymer ?
#
loop_
_entity_poly.entity_id
_entity_poly.type
_entity_poly.pdbx_seq_one_letter_code
_entity_poly.pdbx_strand_id
1 'polypeptide(L)'
;MNQPTLLIVALALGLPSFSRAETAAGGGASFPRSWIDPDTGHRVIRLTDEPGSASLYFNDCAFTPDGNELIYTTSADFGSSVVDLRARQTRAVVKGPARTICLGRKTPSVYYVRTVGETQTLYSTNVDTGETRQLAVLPGRGPLFTINADETLAAGTYVLGHPPAFAGRAGMPFPGTPQVDPLEQDPHKGTLMEDRFAARLPIVLYTIDLATGRSKTLLTGNDWINHLQFSPTDPTLLMYCHEGPWQLVDRIWTIRTDGSRNQLVHRRTMEMEIAGHEWWDAQGETIWYQLHYPPGMGINFLASFDVNTGRRFRYSYPADAASIHHTTSPDGKLFCGDGDKGNPWLVLCRPVPIRDEHTFGQGLIRTGYLKTERLVNMAKHDYRLEPNPIFTPDQKLIVFRSNMFGPTYVFGVEVTKAASP
;
A
#
# COMPACT_ATOMS: atom_id res chain seq x y z
N MET A 1 -41.44 -51.47 33.55
CA MET A 1 -40.40 -50.96 32.63
C MET A 1 -41.09 -49.93 31.77
N ASN A 2 -41.03 -48.67 32.16
CA ASN A 2 -41.67 -47.56 31.46
C ASN A 2 -40.66 -46.86 30.59
N GLN A 3 -40.94 -46.80 29.28
CA GLN A 3 -40.19 -45.91 28.36
C GLN A 3 -40.86 -44.54 28.39
N PRO A 4 -40.09 -43.46 28.41
CA PRO A 4 -40.64 -42.11 28.28
C PRO A 4 -40.76 -41.74 26.77
N THR A 5 -41.95 -41.29 26.45
CA THR A 5 -42.32 -40.70 25.16
C THR A 5 -41.65 -39.34 24.97
N LEU A 6 -40.85 -39.21 23.90
CA LEU A 6 -40.19 -37.95 23.52
C LEU A 6 -41.20 -37.08 22.75
N LEU A 7 -41.57 -35.95 23.33
CA LEU A 7 -42.43 -34.93 22.72
C LEU A 7 -41.55 -34.01 21.88
N ILE A 8 -41.65 -34.07 20.56
CA ILE A 8 -40.98 -33.14 19.65
C ILE A 8 -41.84 -31.88 19.53
N VAL A 9 -41.40 -30.80 20.13
CA VAL A 9 -41.96 -29.46 19.93
C VAL A 9 -41.26 -28.85 18.72
N ALA A 10 -41.97 -28.75 17.60
CA ALA A 10 -41.50 -28.02 16.41
C ALA A 10 -41.61 -26.51 16.68
N LEU A 11 -40.47 -25.86 16.92
CA LEU A 11 -40.39 -24.40 16.98
C LEU A 11 -40.30 -23.87 15.55
N ALA A 12 -41.34 -23.27 15.04
CA ALA A 12 -41.35 -22.53 13.79
C ALA A 12 -40.57 -21.22 14.00
N LEU A 13 -39.31 -21.21 13.55
CA LEU A 13 -38.53 -19.98 13.42
C LEU A 13 -39.01 -19.21 12.19
N GLY A 14 -39.79 -18.16 12.41
CA GLY A 14 -40.12 -17.18 11.39
C GLY A 14 -38.85 -16.46 10.93
N LEU A 15 -38.50 -16.65 9.70
CA LEU A 15 -37.47 -15.88 9.00
C LEU A 15 -37.95 -14.42 8.91
N PRO A 16 -37.17 -13.44 9.34
CA PRO A 16 -37.48 -12.05 9.05
C PRO A 16 -37.30 -11.85 7.53
N SER A 17 -38.42 -11.47 6.88
CA SER A 17 -38.40 -10.95 5.53
C SER A 17 -37.50 -9.70 5.49
N PHE A 18 -36.36 -9.81 4.87
CA PHE A 18 -35.55 -8.65 4.52
C PHE A 18 -36.33 -7.83 3.49
N SER A 19 -36.94 -6.77 3.93
CA SER A 19 -37.47 -5.76 3.04
C SER A 19 -36.29 -5.16 2.28
N ARG A 20 -36.35 -5.27 0.96
CA ARG A 20 -35.49 -4.59 0.02
C ARG A 20 -35.53 -3.10 0.37
N ALA A 21 -34.44 -2.55 0.88
CA ALA A 21 -34.34 -1.12 1.11
C ALA A 21 -34.47 -0.46 -0.28
N GLU A 22 -35.59 0.20 -0.48
CA GLU A 22 -35.74 1.18 -1.57
C GLU A 22 -34.63 2.20 -1.42
N THR A 23 -33.84 2.35 -2.47
CA THR A 23 -32.90 3.45 -2.63
C THR A 23 -33.72 4.74 -2.62
N ALA A 24 -33.84 5.34 -1.43
CA ALA A 24 -34.30 6.71 -1.32
C ALA A 24 -33.29 7.59 -2.06
N ALA A 25 -33.71 8.08 -3.22
CA ALA A 25 -33.10 9.25 -3.86
C ALA A 25 -33.39 10.48 -2.97
N GLY A 26 -32.74 10.52 -1.82
CA GLY A 26 -32.71 11.67 -0.93
C GLY A 26 -31.66 12.64 -1.43
N GLY A 27 -32.04 13.89 -1.68
CA GLY A 27 -31.16 15.00 -2.01
C GLY A 27 -30.02 15.11 -1.00
N GLY A 28 -28.89 14.43 -1.29
CA GLY A 28 -27.71 14.42 -0.46
C GLY A 28 -27.10 15.80 -0.46
N ALA A 29 -26.89 16.36 0.73
CA ALA A 29 -26.04 17.52 0.89
C ALA A 29 -24.73 17.24 0.14
N SER A 30 -24.42 18.05 -0.87
CA SER A 30 -23.18 17.88 -1.65
C SER A 30 -22.00 18.06 -0.70
N PHE A 31 -21.23 17.02 -0.50
CA PHE A 31 -20.01 17.09 0.32
C PHE A 31 -19.10 18.21 -0.21
N PRO A 32 -18.44 18.96 0.68
CA PRO A 32 -17.59 20.06 0.25
C PRO A 32 -16.46 19.56 -0.63
N ARG A 33 -16.18 20.26 -1.71
CA ARG A 33 -14.99 19.99 -2.54
C ARG A 33 -13.70 20.46 -1.88
N SER A 34 -13.78 21.39 -0.94
CA SER A 34 -12.64 21.89 -0.15
C SER A 34 -13.14 22.51 1.14
N TRP A 35 -12.41 22.29 2.22
CA TRP A 35 -12.66 22.93 3.53
C TRP A 35 -11.35 23.13 4.29
N ILE A 36 -11.38 23.99 5.29
CA ILE A 36 -10.31 24.07 6.27
C ILE A 36 -10.68 23.17 7.43
N ASP A 37 -9.80 22.22 7.77
CA ASP A 37 -10.01 21.37 8.92
C ASP A 37 -10.03 22.25 10.20
N PRO A 38 -11.10 22.22 10.97
CA PRO A 38 -11.26 23.16 12.10
C PRO A 38 -10.31 22.88 13.25
N ASP A 39 -9.80 21.66 13.37
CA ASP A 39 -8.91 21.26 14.45
C ASP A 39 -7.45 21.55 14.13
N THR A 40 -7.09 21.62 12.84
CA THR A 40 -5.69 21.71 12.42
C THR A 40 -5.36 22.99 11.65
N GLY A 41 -6.33 23.60 10.99
CA GLY A 41 -6.16 24.78 10.14
C GLY A 41 -5.61 24.47 8.74
N HIS A 42 -5.43 23.20 8.39
CA HIS A 42 -5.02 22.79 7.04
C HIS A 42 -6.22 22.72 6.08
N ARG A 43 -5.98 23.08 4.82
CA ARG A 43 -6.98 22.94 3.78
C ARG A 43 -6.99 21.51 3.26
N VAL A 44 -8.17 20.88 3.28
CA VAL A 44 -8.43 19.59 2.68
C VAL A 44 -9.22 19.78 1.38
N ILE A 45 -8.87 19.03 0.36
CA ILE A 45 -9.42 19.12 -0.99
C ILE A 45 -9.84 17.72 -1.42
N ARG A 46 -11.07 17.55 -1.90
CA ARG A 46 -11.50 16.33 -2.56
C ARG A 46 -11.02 16.35 -4.00
N LEU A 47 -10.21 15.38 -4.39
CA LEU A 47 -9.60 15.29 -5.72
C LEU A 47 -10.48 14.54 -6.73
N THR A 48 -11.30 13.58 -6.26
CA THR A 48 -12.17 12.76 -7.11
C THR A 48 -13.64 12.99 -6.76
N ASP A 49 -14.52 12.88 -7.78
CA ASP A 49 -15.97 13.02 -7.59
C ASP A 49 -16.69 11.66 -7.66
N GLU A 50 -16.07 10.63 -8.21
CA GLU A 50 -16.65 9.29 -8.34
C GLU A 50 -16.62 8.54 -6.99
N PRO A 51 -17.79 8.11 -6.49
CA PRO A 51 -17.86 7.24 -5.31
C PRO A 51 -17.09 5.94 -5.54
N GLY A 52 -16.34 5.49 -4.54
CA GLY A 52 -15.53 4.28 -4.64
C GLY A 52 -14.18 4.48 -5.34
N SER A 53 -13.74 5.73 -5.54
CA SER A 53 -12.39 6.02 -6.02
C SER A 53 -11.37 5.88 -4.89
N ALA A 54 -10.22 5.25 -5.19
CA ALA A 54 -9.16 5.00 -4.23
C ALA A 54 -7.77 5.21 -4.83
N SER A 55 -6.88 5.92 -4.10
CA SER A 55 -5.46 6.00 -4.46
C SER A 55 -4.80 4.63 -4.38
N LEU A 56 -3.66 4.46 -5.04
CA LEU A 56 -2.86 3.25 -4.96
C LEU A 56 -2.30 3.06 -3.54
N TYR A 57 -1.62 1.94 -3.34
CA TYR A 57 -0.93 1.68 -2.08
C TYR A 57 0.21 2.67 -1.88
N PHE A 58 0.54 3.00 -0.65
CA PHE A 58 1.39 4.14 -0.28
C PHE A 58 2.81 4.12 -0.87
N ASN A 59 3.31 2.98 -1.32
CA ASN A 59 4.64 2.82 -1.90
C ASN A 59 4.64 2.57 -3.41
N ASP A 60 3.46 2.58 -4.06
CA ASP A 60 3.34 2.47 -5.51
C ASP A 60 3.59 3.82 -6.21
N CYS A 61 4.16 3.77 -7.42
CA CYS A 61 4.29 4.97 -8.25
C CYS A 61 2.91 5.39 -8.78
N ALA A 62 2.34 6.45 -8.19
CA ALA A 62 0.98 6.90 -8.47
C ALA A 62 0.90 8.18 -9.31
N PHE A 63 2.01 8.84 -9.60
CA PHE A 63 2.05 10.09 -10.35
C PHE A 63 2.67 9.92 -11.74
N THR A 64 2.19 10.71 -12.72
CA THR A 64 2.85 10.83 -14.02
C THR A 64 4.27 11.40 -13.86
N PRO A 65 5.19 11.14 -14.80
CA PRO A 65 6.59 11.60 -14.68
C PRO A 65 6.74 13.11 -14.53
N ASP A 66 5.81 13.89 -15.08
CA ASP A 66 5.76 15.34 -14.92
C ASP A 66 5.12 15.80 -13.60
N GLY A 67 4.57 14.87 -12.82
CA GLY A 67 3.95 15.11 -11.53
C GLY A 67 2.58 15.78 -11.56
N ASN A 68 1.98 15.97 -12.74
CA ASN A 68 0.74 16.71 -12.88
C ASN A 68 -0.52 15.87 -12.63
N GLU A 69 -0.46 14.57 -12.86
CA GLU A 69 -1.62 13.70 -12.73
C GLU A 69 -1.36 12.56 -11.73
N LEU A 70 -2.41 12.21 -11.00
CA LEU A 70 -2.46 11.09 -10.06
C LEU A 70 -3.36 10.00 -10.62
N ILE A 71 -2.89 8.75 -10.64
CA ILE A 71 -3.75 7.60 -10.93
C ILE A 71 -4.51 7.16 -9.69
N TYR A 72 -5.75 6.73 -9.90
CA TYR A 72 -6.60 6.12 -8.89
C TYR A 72 -7.46 5.01 -9.50
N THR A 73 -7.93 4.09 -8.67
CA THR A 73 -8.83 3.02 -9.06
C THR A 73 -10.27 3.41 -8.82
N THR A 74 -11.20 2.82 -9.59
CA THR A 74 -12.65 3.04 -9.45
C THR A 74 -13.35 1.73 -9.13
N SER A 75 -14.33 1.76 -8.23
CA SER A 75 -15.14 0.57 -7.93
C SER A 75 -16.29 0.35 -8.93
N ALA A 76 -16.64 1.36 -9.72
CA ALA A 76 -17.77 1.29 -10.64
C ALA A 76 -17.57 0.25 -11.77
N ASP A 77 -16.36 0.17 -12.31
CA ASP A 77 -16.01 -0.76 -13.38
C ASP A 77 -14.71 -1.54 -13.10
N PHE A 78 -14.11 -1.36 -11.91
CA PHE A 78 -12.81 -1.93 -11.53
C PHE A 78 -11.69 -1.54 -12.49
N GLY A 79 -11.80 -0.36 -13.08
CA GLY A 79 -10.80 0.26 -13.92
C GLY A 79 -9.91 1.24 -13.16
N SER A 80 -9.23 2.08 -13.91
CA SER A 80 -8.46 3.19 -13.35
C SER A 80 -8.61 4.46 -14.16
N SER A 81 -8.55 5.57 -13.44
CA SER A 81 -8.67 6.93 -13.95
C SER A 81 -7.50 7.76 -13.45
N VAL A 82 -7.25 8.88 -14.07
CA VAL A 82 -6.33 9.91 -13.59
C VAL A 82 -7.08 11.16 -13.21
N VAL A 83 -6.54 11.89 -12.24
CA VAL A 83 -6.97 13.24 -11.90
C VAL A 83 -5.81 14.22 -12.11
N ASP A 84 -6.07 15.29 -12.87
CA ASP A 84 -5.17 16.44 -12.94
C ASP A 84 -5.18 17.17 -11.59
N LEU A 85 -4.03 17.26 -10.95
CA LEU A 85 -3.90 17.83 -9.60
C LEU A 85 -4.16 19.32 -9.56
N ARG A 86 -3.97 20.04 -10.67
CA ARG A 86 -4.17 21.48 -10.79
C ARG A 86 -5.60 21.82 -11.22
N ALA A 87 -6.05 21.23 -12.34
CA ALA A 87 -7.37 21.46 -12.90
C ALA A 87 -8.48 20.72 -12.16
N ARG A 88 -8.13 19.64 -11.43
CA ARG A 88 -9.05 18.74 -10.71
C ARG A 88 -10.08 18.12 -11.64
N GLN A 89 -9.65 17.80 -12.85
CA GLN A 89 -10.43 17.09 -13.84
C GLN A 89 -10.02 15.63 -13.86
N THR A 90 -11.02 14.76 -13.91
CA THR A 90 -10.81 13.31 -13.97
C THR A 90 -11.07 12.77 -15.37
N ARG A 91 -10.36 11.72 -15.75
CA ARG A 91 -10.59 10.99 -17.00
C ARG A 91 -10.25 9.51 -16.84
N ALA A 92 -11.07 8.65 -17.42
CA ALA A 92 -10.83 7.21 -17.44
C ALA A 92 -9.66 6.89 -18.38
N VAL A 93 -8.75 6.02 -17.91
CA VAL A 93 -7.59 5.53 -18.68
C VAL A 93 -7.71 4.04 -18.97
N VAL A 94 -8.01 3.23 -17.98
CA VAL A 94 -8.22 1.79 -18.14
C VAL A 94 -9.66 1.46 -17.79
N LYS A 95 -10.43 1.00 -18.76
CA LYS A 95 -11.84 0.61 -18.59
C LYS A 95 -11.98 -0.86 -18.29
N GLY A 96 -12.92 -1.20 -17.42
CA GLY A 96 -13.26 -2.57 -17.06
C GLY A 96 -12.23 -3.21 -16.11
N PRO A 97 -12.50 -4.47 -15.70
CA PRO A 97 -11.73 -5.11 -14.66
C PRO A 97 -10.24 -5.20 -14.98
N ALA A 98 -9.42 -4.55 -14.16
CA ALA A 98 -7.97 -4.57 -14.27
C ALA A 98 -7.35 -4.33 -12.89
N ARG A 99 -6.27 -5.04 -12.57
CA ARG A 99 -5.47 -4.72 -11.40
C ARG A 99 -4.39 -3.74 -11.80
N THR A 100 -4.55 -2.47 -11.44
CA THR A 100 -3.55 -1.44 -11.61
C THR A 100 -2.32 -1.76 -10.76
N ILE A 101 -1.13 -1.64 -11.36
CA ILE A 101 0.15 -1.86 -10.68
C ILE A 101 0.74 -0.50 -10.27
N CYS A 102 1.06 0.35 -11.26
CA CYS A 102 1.66 1.65 -11.04
C CYS A 102 1.62 2.49 -12.31
N LEU A 103 2.01 3.76 -12.20
CA LEU A 103 2.44 4.58 -13.33
C LEU A 103 3.93 4.35 -13.63
N GLY A 104 4.31 4.57 -14.87
CA GLY A 104 5.70 4.61 -15.30
C GLY A 104 6.43 5.79 -14.69
N ARG A 105 7.74 5.64 -14.49
CA ARG A 105 8.62 6.71 -13.97
C ARG A 105 9.21 7.58 -15.09
N LYS A 106 9.29 7.03 -16.32
CA LYS A 106 9.82 7.71 -17.51
C LYS A 106 8.73 8.07 -18.50
N THR A 107 7.71 7.22 -18.62
CA THR A 107 6.62 7.42 -19.57
C THR A 107 5.29 7.58 -18.82
N PRO A 108 4.33 8.37 -19.34
CA PRO A 108 3.01 8.48 -18.75
C PRO A 108 2.17 7.22 -19.07
N SER A 109 2.67 6.06 -18.67
CA SER A 109 2.04 4.76 -18.93
C SER A 109 1.53 4.13 -17.66
N VAL A 110 0.26 3.72 -17.66
CA VAL A 110 -0.34 2.88 -16.62
C VAL A 110 -0.01 1.43 -16.91
N TYR A 111 0.59 0.74 -15.95
CA TYR A 111 0.82 -0.71 -16.00
C TYR A 111 -0.24 -1.42 -15.19
N TYR A 112 -0.85 -2.46 -15.76
CA TYR A 112 -1.92 -3.22 -15.13
C TYR A 112 -2.01 -4.65 -15.64
N VAL A 113 -2.62 -5.52 -14.84
CA VAL A 113 -2.86 -6.92 -15.17
C VAL A 113 -4.36 -7.15 -15.40
N ARG A 114 -4.69 -7.84 -16.48
CA ARG A 114 -6.03 -8.42 -16.70
C ARG A 114 -5.98 -9.92 -16.55
N THR A 115 -7.06 -10.48 -16.00
CA THR A 115 -7.23 -11.94 -15.85
C THR A 115 -8.41 -12.38 -16.69
N VAL A 116 -8.17 -13.36 -17.57
CA VAL A 116 -9.20 -14.01 -18.36
C VAL A 116 -9.07 -15.52 -18.15
N GLY A 117 -10.04 -16.11 -17.48
CA GLY A 117 -9.92 -17.49 -17.02
C GLY A 117 -8.71 -17.69 -16.10
N GLU A 118 -7.82 -18.59 -16.45
CA GLU A 118 -6.56 -18.84 -15.71
C GLU A 118 -5.40 -17.95 -16.16
N THR A 119 -5.57 -17.19 -17.23
CA THR A 119 -4.48 -16.42 -17.85
C THR A 119 -4.45 -15.00 -17.30
N GLN A 120 -3.29 -14.62 -16.79
CA GLN A 120 -2.97 -13.24 -16.37
C GLN A 120 -2.05 -12.61 -17.40
N THR A 121 -2.43 -11.42 -17.88
CA THR A 121 -1.68 -10.71 -18.91
C THR A 121 -1.38 -9.28 -18.45
N LEU A 122 -0.11 -8.89 -18.58
CA LEU A 122 0.36 -7.54 -18.30
C LEU A 122 0.16 -6.65 -19.53
N TYR A 123 -0.38 -5.48 -19.30
CA TYR A 123 -0.60 -4.41 -20.28
C TYR A 123 0.02 -3.11 -19.82
N SER A 124 0.28 -2.22 -20.76
CA SER A 124 0.47 -0.79 -20.52
C SER A 124 -0.50 0.03 -21.37
N THR A 125 -0.98 1.14 -20.81
CA THR A 125 -1.77 2.14 -21.55
C THR A 125 -1.13 3.50 -21.33
N ASN A 126 -0.79 4.19 -22.42
CA ASN A 126 -0.30 5.56 -22.34
C ASN A 126 -1.45 6.48 -21.93
N VAL A 127 -1.25 7.27 -20.89
CA VAL A 127 -2.25 8.12 -20.26
C VAL A 127 -2.72 9.23 -21.21
N ASP A 128 -1.82 9.77 -22.04
CA ASP A 128 -2.10 10.91 -22.93
C ASP A 128 -2.75 10.48 -24.23
N THR A 129 -2.23 9.41 -24.85
CA THR A 129 -2.68 8.95 -26.16
C THR A 129 -3.76 7.87 -26.12
N GLY A 130 -3.89 7.16 -24.98
CA GLY A 130 -4.76 6.00 -24.84
C GLY A 130 -4.23 4.73 -25.56
N GLU A 131 -3.02 4.77 -26.14
CA GLU A 131 -2.42 3.62 -26.79
C GLU A 131 -2.18 2.51 -25.77
N THR A 132 -2.75 1.33 -26.06
CA THR A 132 -2.63 0.15 -25.18
C THR A 132 -1.77 -0.91 -25.85
N ARG A 133 -0.83 -1.47 -25.09
CA ARG A 133 0.04 -2.56 -25.53
C ARG A 133 -0.07 -3.74 -24.57
N GLN A 134 -0.16 -4.94 -25.14
CA GLN A 134 0.07 -6.18 -24.41
C GLN A 134 1.58 -6.40 -24.29
N LEU A 135 2.06 -6.59 -23.06
CA LEU A 135 3.50 -6.74 -22.81
C LEU A 135 3.91 -8.18 -22.58
N ALA A 136 3.17 -8.91 -21.74
CA ALA A 136 3.52 -10.30 -21.43
C ALA A 136 2.34 -11.07 -20.84
N VAL A 137 2.36 -12.39 -21.04
CA VAL A 137 1.58 -13.33 -20.23
C VAL A 137 2.42 -13.68 -19.01
N LEU A 138 1.82 -13.67 -17.80
CA LEU A 138 2.54 -13.98 -16.57
C LEU A 138 2.90 -15.48 -16.53
N PRO A 139 4.09 -15.85 -15.98
CA PRO A 139 4.59 -17.23 -16.00
C PRO A 139 3.84 -18.17 -15.05
N GLY A 140 3.03 -17.63 -14.17
CA GLY A 140 2.23 -18.36 -13.20
C GLY A 140 1.15 -17.49 -12.60
N ARG A 141 0.20 -18.09 -11.92
CA ARG A 141 -0.90 -17.38 -11.28
C ARG A 141 -0.45 -16.76 -9.96
N GLY A 142 -0.36 -15.44 -9.92
CA GLY A 142 0.09 -14.70 -8.75
C GLY A 142 0.12 -13.20 -8.97
N PRO A 143 0.48 -12.43 -7.96
CA PRO A 143 0.56 -10.97 -8.08
C PRO A 143 1.80 -10.54 -8.85
N LEU A 144 1.61 -9.55 -9.72
CA LEU A 144 2.66 -8.69 -10.22
C LEU A 144 2.66 -7.43 -9.34
N PHE A 145 3.81 -6.96 -8.90
CA PHE A 145 3.88 -5.89 -7.91
C PHE A 145 4.42 -4.57 -8.45
N THR A 146 5.40 -4.59 -9.32
CA THR A 146 6.19 -3.39 -9.60
C THR A 146 6.82 -3.41 -10.99
N ILE A 147 7.10 -2.22 -11.51
CA ILE A 147 7.88 -1.96 -12.73
C ILE A 147 9.14 -1.23 -12.30
N ASN A 148 10.29 -1.55 -12.91
CA ASN A 148 11.57 -0.94 -12.55
C ASN A 148 11.74 0.50 -13.06
N ALA A 149 12.78 1.18 -12.58
CA ALA A 149 13.00 2.61 -12.81
C ALA A 149 13.13 3.01 -14.28
N ASP A 150 13.61 2.12 -15.13
CA ASP A 150 13.80 2.38 -16.57
C ASP A 150 12.70 1.77 -17.46
N GLU A 151 11.66 1.16 -16.84
CA GLU A 151 10.52 0.55 -17.52
C GLU A 151 10.91 -0.58 -18.47
N THR A 152 11.92 -1.35 -18.10
CA THR A 152 12.38 -2.52 -18.87
C THR A 152 11.97 -3.84 -18.24
N LEU A 153 11.73 -3.87 -16.92
CA LEU A 153 11.40 -5.06 -16.16
C LEU A 153 10.14 -4.87 -15.31
N ALA A 154 9.35 -5.94 -15.22
CA ALA A 154 8.32 -6.12 -14.20
C ALA A 154 8.75 -7.20 -13.22
N ALA A 155 8.27 -7.17 -11.96
CA ALA A 155 8.53 -8.21 -10.98
C ALA A 155 7.25 -8.70 -10.28
N GLY A 156 7.20 -10.01 -10.03
CA GLY A 156 6.06 -10.68 -9.42
C GLY A 156 6.44 -11.97 -8.73
N THR A 157 5.42 -12.61 -8.12
CA THR A 157 5.56 -13.92 -7.49
C THR A 157 4.43 -14.85 -7.90
N TYR A 158 4.66 -16.16 -7.83
CA TYR A 158 3.61 -17.16 -7.89
C TYR A 158 3.98 -18.40 -7.08
N VAL A 159 2.97 -19.18 -6.67
CA VAL A 159 3.17 -20.43 -5.94
C VAL A 159 3.26 -21.58 -6.94
N LEU A 160 4.30 -22.42 -6.83
CA LEU A 160 4.45 -23.62 -7.64
C LEU A 160 3.38 -24.65 -7.26
N GLY A 161 2.82 -25.32 -8.26
CA GLY A 161 1.89 -26.44 -8.07
C GLY A 161 0.45 -26.05 -7.74
N HIS A 162 0.09 -24.75 -7.73
CA HIS A 162 -1.28 -24.26 -7.55
C HIS A 162 -2.05 -24.99 -6.44
N PRO A 163 -1.76 -24.80 -5.16
CA PRO A 163 -2.68 -25.27 -4.13
C PRO A 163 -3.93 -24.37 -4.15
N PRO A 164 -5.08 -24.86 -4.67
CA PRO A 164 -6.29 -24.05 -4.88
C PRO A 164 -6.81 -23.42 -3.58
N ALA A 165 -6.54 -24.07 -2.44
CA ALA A 165 -7.04 -23.66 -1.13
C ALA A 165 -6.43 -22.33 -0.61
N PHE A 166 -5.21 -21.99 -1.05
CA PHE A 166 -4.54 -20.76 -0.60
C PHE A 166 -4.62 -19.61 -1.60
N ALA A 167 -4.94 -19.92 -2.86
CA ALA A 167 -5.00 -18.92 -3.91
C ALA A 167 -6.12 -17.88 -3.71
N GLY A 168 -7.22 -18.23 -3.04
CA GLY A 168 -8.35 -17.34 -2.76
C GLY A 168 -8.40 -16.76 -1.34
N ARG A 169 -7.61 -17.30 -0.40
CA ARG A 169 -7.57 -16.82 0.99
C ARG A 169 -6.51 -15.79 1.27
N ALA A 170 -5.70 -15.44 0.30
CA ALA A 170 -4.50 -14.61 0.49
C ALA A 170 -4.77 -13.11 0.66
N GLY A 171 -6.02 -12.69 0.88
CA GLY A 171 -6.36 -11.26 1.04
C GLY A 171 -5.99 -10.38 -0.16
N MET A 172 -5.40 -10.96 -1.20
CA MET A 172 -5.23 -10.31 -2.48
C MET A 172 -6.32 -10.79 -3.41
N PRO A 173 -7.26 -9.93 -3.82
CA PRO A 173 -8.18 -10.26 -4.88
C PRO A 173 -7.33 -10.66 -6.09
N PHE A 174 -7.55 -11.85 -6.62
CA PHE A 174 -6.98 -12.16 -7.93
C PHE A 174 -7.48 -11.10 -8.91
N PRO A 175 -6.61 -10.60 -9.79
CA PRO A 175 -7.05 -9.73 -10.86
C PRO A 175 -8.23 -10.38 -11.57
N GLY A 176 -9.37 -9.68 -11.63
CA GLY A 176 -10.61 -10.20 -12.20
C GLY A 176 -11.61 -10.82 -11.20
N THR A 177 -11.27 -11.01 -9.92
CA THR A 177 -12.32 -11.08 -8.90
C THR A 177 -12.78 -9.68 -8.59
N PRO A 178 -14.09 -9.45 -8.37
CA PRO A 178 -14.54 -8.17 -7.81
C PRO A 178 -13.63 -7.84 -6.64
N GLN A 179 -13.08 -6.63 -6.61
CA GLN A 179 -12.38 -6.18 -5.42
C GLN A 179 -13.40 -6.28 -4.30
N VAL A 180 -13.16 -7.15 -3.33
CA VAL A 180 -13.94 -7.16 -2.10
C VAL A 180 -13.88 -5.74 -1.60
N ASP A 181 -15.03 -5.17 -1.27
CA ASP A 181 -15.10 -3.83 -0.68
C ASP A 181 -13.93 -3.71 0.30
N PRO A 182 -13.06 -2.69 0.19
CA PRO A 182 -11.98 -2.48 1.15
C PRO A 182 -12.47 -2.47 2.61
N LEU A 183 -13.77 -2.24 2.81
CA LEU A 183 -14.45 -2.32 4.10
C LEU A 183 -14.71 -3.77 4.57
N GLU A 184 -14.64 -4.76 3.69
CA GLU A 184 -14.68 -6.18 4.03
C GLU A 184 -13.25 -6.73 4.19
N GLN A 185 -12.48 -6.19 5.11
CA GLN A 185 -11.23 -6.85 5.52
C GLN A 185 -11.57 -8.24 6.06
N ASP A 186 -10.87 -9.24 5.53
CA ASP A 186 -10.98 -10.61 6.00
C ASP A 186 -10.71 -10.64 7.52
N PRO A 187 -11.72 -10.97 8.36
CA PRO A 187 -11.53 -11.07 9.79
C PRO A 187 -10.52 -12.13 10.21
N HIS A 188 -10.03 -12.94 9.25
CA HIS A 188 -9.05 -14.00 9.43
C HIS A 188 -7.63 -13.64 8.96
N LYS A 189 -7.31 -12.37 8.67
CA LYS A 189 -5.98 -11.97 8.17
C LYS A 189 -4.83 -12.49 9.04
N GLY A 190 -4.98 -12.48 10.37
CA GLY A 190 -3.99 -13.03 11.30
C GLY A 190 -3.78 -14.54 11.12
N THR A 191 -4.87 -15.30 11.11
CA THR A 191 -4.86 -16.76 10.90
C THR A 191 -4.27 -17.12 9.53
N LEU A 192 -4.56 -16.31 8.50
CA LEU A 192 -4.01 -16.52 7.17
C LEU A 192 -2.49 -16.39 7.13
N MET A 193 -1.91 -15.43 7.84
CA MET A 193 -0.46 -15.29 7.94
C MET A 193 0.20 -16.51 8.60
N GLU A 194 -0.39 -17.00 9.69
CA GLU A 194 0.05 -18.19 10.39
C GLU A 194 -0.08 -19.45 9.52
N ASP A 195 -1.22 -19.64 8.86
CA ASP A 195 -1.49 -20.77 7.98
C ASP A 195 -0.50 -20.83 6.81
N ARG A 196 -0.22 -19.70 6.15
CA ARG A 196 0.75 -19.63 5.06
C ARG A 196 2.19 -19.85 5.53
N PHE A 197 2.53 -19.30 6.68
CA PHE A 197 3.84 -19.51 7.29
C PHE A 197 4.06 -21.01 7.63
N ALA A 198 3.05 -21.66 8.18
CA ALA A 198 3.09 -23.09 8.49
C ALA A 198 3.10 -23.97 7.22
N ALA A 199 2.37 -23.57 6.20
CA ALA A 199 2.26 -24.35 4.96
C ALA A 199 3.54 -24.38 4.12
N ARG A 200 4.47 -23.44 4.30
CA ARG A 200 5.78 -23.39 3.61
C ARG A 200 5.67 -23.63 2.10
N LEU A 201 4.70 -22.96 1.47
CA LEU A 201 4.40 -23.15 0.05
C LEU A 201 5.60 -22.75 -0.82
N PRO A 202 5.95 -23.55 -1.83
CA PRO A 202 7.02 -23.21 -2.76
C PRO A 202 6.61 -22.00 -3.60
N ILE A 203 7.34 -20.89 -3.47
CA ILE A 203 7.08 -19.64 -4.17
C ILE A 203 8.24 -19.27 -5.07
N VAL A 204 7.92 -18.70 -6.23
CA VAL A 204 8.88 -18.16 -7.19
C VAL A 204 8.78 -16.65 -7.19
N LEU A 205 9.92 -15.97 -7.03
CA LEU A 205 10.11 -14.57 -7.35
C LEU A 205 10.72 -14.50 -8.77
N TYR A 206 10.09 -13.74 -9.64
CA TYR A 206 10.50 -13.61 -11.04
C TYR A 206 10.50 -12.17 -11.53
N THR A 207 11.24 -11.94 -12.61
CA THR A 207 11.12 -10.73 -13.43
C THR A 207 10.62 -11.08 -14.83
N ILE A 208 10.02 -10.09 -15.51
CA ILE A 208 9.63 -10.14 -16.93
C ILE A 208 10.33 -9.00 -17.65
N ASP A 209 11.02 -9.31 -18.73
CA ASP A 209 11.52 -8.34 -19.69
C ASP A 209 10.36 -7.79 -20.52
N LEU A 210 10.10 -6.49 -20.44
CA LEU A 210 8.92 -5.85 -21.05
C LEU A 210 9.02 -5.74 -22.57
N ALA A 211 10.23 -5.81 -23.14
CA ALA A 211 10.42 -5.76 -24.60
C ALA A 211 10.16 -7.13 -25.24
N THR A 212 10.52 -8.22 -24.55
CA THR A 212 10.45 -9.58 -25.11
C THR A 212 9.32 -10.43 -24.52
N GLY A 213 8.75 -10.01 -23.39
CA GLY A 213 7.77 -10.79 -22.60
C GLY A 213 8.38 -12.00 -21.89
N ARG A 214 9.70 -12.19 -21.91
CA ARG A 214 10.36 -13.34 -21.28
C ARG A 214 10.49 -13.17 -19.78
N SER A 215 10.13 -14.23 -19.05
CA SER A 215 10.32 -14.28 -17.60
C SER A 215 11.66 -14.92 -17.22
N LYS A 216 12.20 -14.47 -16.09
CA LYS A 216 13.39 -15.02 -15.44
C LYS A 216 13.13 -15.21 -13.96
N THR A 217 13.35 -16.43 -13.43
CA THR A 217 13.32 -16.70 -12.00
C THR A 217 14.55 -16.08 -11.34
N LEU A 218 14.33 -15.30 -10.28
CA LEU A 218 15.40 -14.74 -9.44
C LEU A 218 15.63 -15.60 -8.21
N LEU A 219 14.56 -16.07 -7.58
CA LEU A 219 14.59 -16.80 -6.33
C LEU A 219 13.44 -17.81 -6.28
N THR A 220 13.69 -18.98 -5.71
CA THR A 220 12.67 -19.94 -5.30
C THR A 220 12.89 -20.27 -3.85
N GLY A 221 11.82 -20.25 -3.05
CA GLY A 221 11.88 -20.52 -1.61
C GLY A 221 10.54 -21.03 -1.10
N ASN A 222 10.48 -21.29 0.21
CA ASN A 222 9.25 -21.74 0.89
C ASN A 222 8.71 -20.69 1.86
N ASP A 223 9.25 -19.48 1.81
CA ASP A 223 8.72 -18.34 2.55
C ASP A 223 7.73 -17.57 1.67
N TRP A 224 6.74 -16.95 2.28
CA TRP A 224 5.79 -16.14 1.53
C TRP A 224 6.46 -14.82 1.11
N ILE A 225 6.89 -14.74 -0.16
CA ILE A 225 7.50 -13.54 -0.74
C ILE A 225 6.40 -12.61 -1.24
N ASN A 226 6.41 -11.35 -0.77
CA ASN A 226 5.39 -10.35 -1.02
C ASN A 226 5.99 -8.93 -1.09
N HIS A 227 5.16 -7.89 -1.31
CA HIS A 227 5.53 -6.48 -1.29
C HIS A 227 6.81 -6.13 -2.07
N LEU A 228 6.90 -6.59 -3.32
CA LEU A 228 8.03 -6.31 -4.17
C LEU A 228 8.04 -4.84 -4.60
N GLN A 229 9.18 -4.18 -4.49
CA GLN A 229 9.37 -2.79 -4.91
C GLN A 229 10.74 -2.63 -5.57
N PHE A 230 10.79 -2.24 -6.84
CA PHE A 230 12.06 -1.80 -7.41
C PHE A 230 12.50 -0.48 -6.78
N SER A 231 13.82 -0.29 -6.66
CA SER A 231 14.36 1.03 -6.37
C SER A 231 13.85 2.04 -7.41
N PRO A 232 13.42 3.24 -7.00
CA PRO A 232 12.91 4.25 -7.94
C PRO A 232 13.98 4.79 -8.92
N THR A 233 15.26 4.53 -8.68
CA THR A 233 16.39 5.06 -9.46
C THR A 233 17.35 3.99 -9.96
N ASP A 234 17.52 2.87 -9.26
CA ASP A 234 18.35 1.74 -9.68
C ASP A 234 17.46 0.64 -10.28
N PRO A 235 17.43 0.49 -11.64
CA PRO A 235 16.55 -0.46 -12.30
C PRO A 235 16.91 -1.93 -12.03
N THR A 236 18.05 -2.19 -11.41
CA THR A 236 18.54 -3.54 -11.13
C THR A 236 18.36 -3.96 -9.67
N LEU A 237 17.90 -3.07 -8.79
CA LEU A 237 17.76 -3.34 -7.37
C LEU A 237 16.28 -3.51 -6.98
N LEU A 238 15.94 -4.67 -6.44
CA LEU A 238 14.60 -5.04 -6.01
C LEU A 238 14.58 -5.27 -4.50
N MET A 239 13.66 -4.62 -3.80
CA MET A 239 13.29 -4.93 -2.42
C MET A 239 12.12 -5.90 -2.42
N TYR A 240 12.08 -6.83 -1.48
CA TYR A 240 10.98 -7.74 -1.27
C TYR A 240 10.85 -8.11 0.21
N CYS A 241 9.69 -8.61 0.62
CA CYS A 241 9.52 -9.05 1.99
C CYS A 241 9.26 -10.56 2.09
N HIS A 242 9.72 -11.14 3.19
CA HIS A 242 9.21 -12.41 3.71
C HIS A 242 7.99 -12.08 4.56
N GLU A 243 6.79 -12.36 4.04
CA GLU A 243 5.53 -12.17 4.76
C GLU A 243 5.33 -13.34 5.73
N GLY A 244 4.61 -13.06 6.82
CA GLY A 244 4.30 -14.06 7.84
C GLY A 244 3.91 -13.39 9.13
N PRO A 245 3.75 -14.12 10.23
CA PRO A 245 3.65 -13.51 11.54
C PRO A 245 4.89 -12.64 11.76
N TRP A 246 4.69 -11.35 11.88
CA TRP A 246 5.77 -10.34 11.77
C TRP A 246 6.88 -10.54 12.79
N GLN A 247 6.54 -11.04 13.98
CA GLN A 247 7.51 -11.37 15.03
C GLN A 247 8.32 -12.66 14.78
N LEU A 248 7.96 -13.44 13.76
CA LEU A 248 8.64 -14.72 13.45
C LEU A 248 9.51 -14.67 12.19
N VAL A 249 9.48 -13.56 11.43
CA VAL A 249 10.19 -13.42 10.15
C VAL A 249 11.18 -12.25 10.17
N ASP A 250 12.34 -12.45 9.55
CA ASP A 250 13.22 -11.35 9.14
C ASP A 250 12.71 -10.83 7.79
N ARG A 251 11.93 -9.76 7.82
CA ARG A 251 10.97 -9.41 6.77
C ARG A 251 11.60 -8.79 5.52
N ILE A 252 12.53 -7.83 5.67
CA ILE A 252 12.91 -6.91 4.60
C ILE A 252 14.22 -7.34 3.95
N TRP A 253 14.20 -7.58 2.63
CA TRP A 253 15.33 -8.06 1.85
C TRP A 253 15.51 -7.26 0.57
N THR A 254 16.72 -7.27 0.03
CA THR A 254 17.02 -6.77 -1.32
C THR A 254 17.71 -7.84 -2.15
N ILE A 255 17.53 -7.79 -3.47
CA ILE A 255 18.17 -8.68 -4.44
C ILE A 255 18.41 -7.93 -5.74
N ARG A 256 19.50 -8.26 -6.47
CA ARG A 256 19.71 -7.77 -7.82
C ARG A 256 18.92 -8.56 -8.86
N THR A 257 18.58 -7.95 -9.99
CA THR A 257 17.84 -8.61 -11.08
C THR A 257 18.61 -9.73 -11.78
N ASP A 258 19.90 -9.85 -11.53
CA ASP A 258 20.71 -10.99 -11.95
C ASP A 258 20.64 -12.18 -10.97
N GLY A 259 20.05 -11.98 -9.78
CA GLY A 259 19.94 -12.94 -8.68
C GLY A 259 21.06 -12.80 -7.64
N SER A 260 22.01 -11.87 -7.87
CA SER A 260 23.10 -11.63 -6.92
C SER A 260 22.68 -10.72 -5.76
N ARG A 261 23.54 -10.60 -4.76
CA ARG A 261 23.39 -9.70 -3.61
C ARG A 261 22.03 -9.81 -2.91
N ASN A 262 21.59 -11.04 -2.66
CA ASN A 262 20.43 -11.28 -1.80
C ASN A 262 20.79 -10.94 -0.36
N GLN A 263 20.31 -9.81 0.15
CA GLN A 263 20.75 -9.22 1.41
C GLN A 263 19.57 -8.91 2.33
N LEU A 264 19.70 -9.32 3.60
CA LEU A 264 18.78 -8.94 4.67
C LEU A 264 19.01 -7.47 5.07
N VAL A 265 17.95 -6.67 5.00
CA VAL A 265 17.97 -5.24 5.37
C VAL A 265 17.92 -5.06 6.88
N HIS A 266 17.03 -5.77 7.56
CA HIS A 266 16.88 -5.69 9.01
C HIS A 266 16.80 -7.07 9.62
N ARG A 267 17.73 -7.39 10.52
CA ARG A 267 17.69 -8.57 11.37
C ARG A 267 17.05 -8.21 12.70
N ARG A 268 16.06 -8.98 13.12
CA ARG A 268 15.47 -8.83 14.45
C ARG A 268 16.51 -9.09 15.52
N THR A 269 16.47 -8.32 16.59
CA THR A 269 17.45 -8.35 17.69
C THR A 269 16.85 -8.77 19.02
N MET A 270 15.52 -8.86 19.10
CA MET A 270 14.81 -9.34 20.28
C MET A 270 13.51 -10.06 19.90
N GLU A 271 12.97 -10.85 20.82
CA GLU A 271 11.66 -11.47 20.66
C GLU A 271 10.56 -10.40 20.48
N MET A 272 9.57 -10.70 19.66
CA MET A 272 8.44 -9.80 19.36
C MET A 272 8.83 -8.48 18.69
N GLU A 273 10.08 -8.30 18.26
CA GLU A 273 10.46 -7.17 17.40
C GLU A 273 9.83 -7.33 16.02
N ILE A 274 9.26 -6.25 15.51
CA ILE A 274 8.55 -6.20 14.23
C ILE A 274 9.16 -5.12 13.36
N ALA A 275 9.63 -5.50 12.14
CA ALA A 275 9.95 -4.57 11.07
C ALA A 275 8.94 -4.75 9.93
N GLY A 276 8.36 -3.67 9.43
CA GLY A 276 7.35 -3.77 8.38
C GLY A 276 6.99 -2.43 7.74
N HIS A 277 6.03 -2.45 6.81
CA HIS A 277 5.60 -1.29 6.04
C HIS A 277 6.78 -0.54 5.42
N GLU A 278 7.61 -1.31 4.70
CA GLU A 278 8.85 -0.83 4.07
C GLU A 278 8.59 -0.05 2.78
N TRP A 279 9.39 0.99 2.54
CA TRP A 279 9.35 1.77 1.30
C TRP A 279 10.72 2.36 0.95
N TRP A 280 10.90 2.70 -0.32
CA TRP A 280 12.06 3.46 -0.79
C TRP A 280 11.87 4.96 -0.58
N ASP A 281 12.95 5.67 -0.26
CA ASP A 281 12.98 7.11 -0.49
C ASP A 281 12.96 7.42 -2.02
N ALA A 282 12.68 8.66 -2.38
CA ALA A 282 12.59 9.05 -3.78
C ALA A 282 13.93 8.94 -4.53
N GLN A 283 15.05 8.97 -3.81
CA GLN A 283 16.41 8.85 -4.34
C GLN A 283 16.80 7.39 -4.61
N GLY A 284 16.04 6.42 -4.06
CA GLY A 284 16.33 5.00 -4.20
C GLY A 284 17.59 4.53 -3.47
N GLU A 285 18.05 5.33 -2.50
CA GLU A 285 19.25 5.05 -1.72
C GLU A 285 18.93 4.50 -0.33
N THR A 286 17.75 4.84 0.20
CA THR A 286 17.36 4.49 1.56
C THR A 286 16.05 3.72 1.58
N ILE A 287 16.07 2.57 2.24
CA ILE A 287 14.88 1.83 2.61
C ILE A 287 14.46 2.30 4.00
N TRP A 288 13.24 2.80 4.09
CA TRP A 288 12.58 3.15 5.34
C TRP A 288 11.60 2.06 5.73
N TYR A 289 11.38 1.88 7.04
CA TYR A 289 10.41 0.91 7.57
C TYR A 289 10.00 1.27 8.99
N GLN A 290 8.85 0.82 9.39
CA GLN A 290 8.43 0.88 10.79
C GLN A 290 9.13 -0.22 11.59
N LEU A 291 9.68 0.15 12.73
CA LEU A 291 10.31 -0.76 13.67
C LEU A 291 9.60 -0.64 15.01
N HIS A 292 8.92 -1.71 15.40
CA HIS A 292 8.18 -1.79 16.65
C HIS A 292 8.87 -2.77 17.60
N TYR A 293 9.02 -2.35 18.84
CA TYR A 293 9.44 -3.22 19.92
C TYR A 293 8.22 -3.88 20.55
N PRO A 294 8.42 -4.94 21.40
CA PRO A 294 7.33 -5.71 21.98
C PRO A 294 6.22 -4.85 22.56
N PRO A 295 4.94 -5.30 22.45
CA PRO A 295 3.80 -4.60 23.05
C PRO A 295 4.04 -4.26 24.52
N GLY A 296 3.65 -3.06 24.93
CA GLY A 296 3.84 -2.56 26.30
C GLY A 296 5.14 -1.77 26.53
N MET A 297 6.12 -1.84 25.63
CA MET A 297 7.33 -1.01 25.73
C MET A 297 7.12 0.44 25.28
N GLY A 298 6.10 0.69 24.45
CA GLY A 298 5.76 2.05 23.98
C GLY A 298 6.83 2.69 23.09
N ILE A 299 7.75 1.88 22.54
CA ILE A 299 8.89 2.37 21.75
C ILE A 299 8.70 1.97 20.30
N ASN A 300 8.53 2.98 19.43
CA ASN A 300 8.40 2.80 18.00
C ASN A 300 9.35 3.74 17.27
N PHE A 301 9.84 3.27 16.12
CA PHE A 301 10.74 4.06 15.29
C PHE A 301 10.33 4.02 13.82
N LEU A 302 10.57 5.11 13.11
CA LEU A 302 10.88 5.04 11.70
C LEU A 302 12.37 4.73 11.58
N ALA A 303 12.68 3.55 11.07
CA ALA A 303 14.03 3.05 10.89
C ALA A 303 14.43 3.09 9.42
N SER A 304 15.71 3.17 9.15
CA SER A 304 16.22 3.18 7.78
C SER A 304 17.49 2.36 7.60
N PHE A 305 17.70 2.00 6.34
CA PHE A 305 18.91 1.37 5.85
C PHE A 305 19.32 1.98 4.51
N ASP A 306 20.52 2.58 4.48
CA ASP A 306 21.14 3.09 3.26
C ASP A 306 21.81 1.92 2.53
N VAL A 307 21.34 1.59 1.33
CA VAL A 307 21.77 0.40 0.57
C VAL A 307 23.18 0.48 0.03
N ASN A 308 23.74 1.69 -0.08
CA ASN A 308 25.08 1.94 -0.59
C ASN A 308 26.14 1.87 0.52
N THR A 309 25.81 2.43 1.70
CA THR A 309 26.77 2.61 2.79
C THR A 309 26.52 1.68 3.98
N GLY A 310 25.32 1.05 4.07
CA GLY A 310 24.89 0.29 5.22
C GLY A 310 24.54 1.14 6.45
N ARG A 311 24.55 2.48 6.33
CA ARG A 311 24.20 3.36 7.44
C ARG A 311 22.74 3.21 7.83
N ARG A 312 22.47 3.37 9.13
CA ARG A 312 21.15 3.20 9.72
C ARG A 312 20.77 4.41 10.56
N PHE A 313 19.47 4.77 10.50
CA PHE A 313 18.86 5.76 11.37
C PHE A 313 17.66 5.14 12.10
N ARG A 314 17.34 5.65 13.28
CA ARG A 314 16.11 5.38 14.01
C ARG A 314 15.56 6.70 14.57
N TYR A 315 14.42 7.13 14.06
CA TYR A 315 13.67 8.26 14.60
C TYR A 315 12.54 7.75 15.46
N SER A 316 12.58 7.99 16.77
CA SER A 316 11.45 7.67 17.64
C SER A 316 10.28 8.61 17.34
N TYR A 317 9.08 8.09 17.44
CA TYR A 317 7.87 8.90 17.32
C TYR A 317 6.96 8.68 18.53
N PRO A 318 6.22 9.74 18.97
CA PRO A 318 5.32 9.64 20.10
C PRO A 318 4.08 8.82 19.73
N ALA A 319 3.35 8.33 20.74
CA ALA A 319 2.15 7.50 20.53
C ALA A 319 1.05 8.22 19.73
N ASP A 320 0.97 9.56 19.84
CA ASP A 320 0.03 10.39 19.08
C ASP A 320 0.43 10.63 17.61
N ALA A 321 1.54 10.04 17.18
CA ALA A 321 1.97 9.95 15.77
C ALA A 321 1.97 8.52 15.24
N ALA A 322 1.45 7.55 16.01
CA ALA A 322 1.28 6.19 15.53
C ALA A 322 0.43 6.17 14.25
N SER A 323 0.86 5.41 13.28
CA SER A 323 0.23 5.30 11.96
C SER A 323 0.38 3.90 11.43
N ILE A 324 -0.55 3.46 10.59
CA ILE A 324 -0.45 2.19 9.87
C ILE A 324 0.69 2.32 8.84
N HIS A 325 0.69 3.40 8.06
CA HIS A 325 1.71 3.65 7.04
C HIS A 325 2.37 5.02 7.23
N HIS A 326 3.62 5.09 6.82
CA HIS A 326 4.36 6.34 6.67
C HIS A 326 5.01 6.41 5.29
N THR A 327 5.22 7.64 4.77
CA THR A 327 6.03 7.88 3.57
C THR A 327 6.92 9.10 3.76
N THR A 328 7.99 9.17 2.96
CA THR A 328 8.89 10.32 2.91
C THR A 328 8.45 11.33 1.85
N SER A 329 8.69 12.62 2.12
CA SER A 329 8.61 13.64 1.07
C SER A 329 9.66 13.40 -0.03
N PRO A 330 9.43 13.88 -1.27
CA PRO A 330 10.39 13.74 -2.37
C PRO A 330 11.81 14.24 -2.06
N ASP A 331 11.96 15.27 -1.22
CA ASP A 331 13.27 15.79 -0.80
C ASP A 331 13.83 15.11 0.48
N GLY A 332 13.13 14.10 1.00
CA GLY A 332 13.54 13.31 2.17
C GLY A 332 13.52 14.05 3.51
N LYS A 333 12.97 15.28 3.58
CA LYS A 333 13.01 16.11 4.79
C LYS A 333 11.81 15.97 5.71
N LEU A 334 10.73 15.39 5.19
CA LEU A 334 9.47 15.22 5.91
C LEU A 334 9.01 13.78 5.79
N PHE A 335 8.17 13.37 6.76
CA PHE A 335 7.37 12.15 6.65
C PHE A 335 5.90 12.53 6.83
N CYS A 336 4.99 11.73 6.28
CA CYS A 336 3.58 11.76 6.63
C CYS A 336 3.14 10.38 7.10
N GLY A 337 2.10 10.35 7.93
CA GLY A 337 1.50 9.12 8.43
C GLY A 337 -0.02 9.21 8.43
N ASP A 338 -0.68 8.06 8.27
CA ASP A 338 -2.14 7.98 8.12
C ASP A 338 -2.92 7.83 9.43
N GLY A 339 -2.22 7.75 10.56
CA GLY A 339 -2.85 7.43 11.82
C GLY A 339 -3.34 5.97 11.91
N ASP A 340 -4.15 5.71 12.91
CA ASP A 340 -4.85 4.44 13.12
C ASP A 340 -6.15 4.67 13.92
N LYS A 341 -6.86 3.59 14.24
CA LYS A 341 -8.09 3.68 15.04
C LYS A 341 -7.87 4.31 16.41
N GLY A 342 -6.70 4.15 17.02
CA GLY A 342 -6.33 4.71 18.32
C GLY A 342 -5.81 6.14 18.23
N ASN A 343 -5.31 6.52 17.06
CA ASN A 343 -4.76 7.84 16.74
C ASN A 343 -5.30 8.33 15.38
N PRO A 344 -6.56 8.77 15.31
CA PRO A 344 -7.22 9.07 14.04
C PRO A 344 -6.81 10.44 13.47
N TRP A 345 -5.55 10.57 13.13
CA TRP A 345 -5.00 11.80 12.55
C TRP A 345 -4.09 11.49 11.36
N LEU A 346 -4.31 12.18 10.27
CA LEU A 346 -3.25 12.32 9.28
C LEU A 346 -2.18 13.24 9.88
N VAL A 347 -0.93 12.80 9.88
CA VAL A 347 0.17 13.53 10.56
C VAL A 347 1.30 13.88 9.60
N LEU A 348 1.92 15.04 9.85
CA LEU A 348 3.18 15.45 9.24
C LEU A 348 4.27 15.32 10.29
N CYS A 349 5.38 14.69 9.93
CA CYS A 349 6.50 14.47 10.85
C CYS A 349 7.78 15.12 10.31
N ARG A 350 8.48 15.84 11.19
CA ARG A 350 9.76 16.48 10.90
C ARG A 350 10.86 15.76 11.68
N PRO A 351 11.82 15.12 11.01
CA PRO A 351 12.91 14.43 11.70
C PRO A 351 13.85 15.44 12.37
N VAL A 352 14.18 15.18 13.63
CA VAL A 352 15.15 15.94 14.42
C VAL A 352 16.26 14.97 14.83
N PRO A 353 17.40 14.98 14.13
CA PRO A 353 18.52 14.12 14.50
C PRO A 353 19.14 14.58 15.82
N ILE A 354 19.47 13.62 16.68
CA ILE A 354 20.30 13.87 17.87
C ILE A 354 21.76 13.78 17.40
N ARG A 355 22.50 14.83 17.60
CA ARG A 355 23.92 14.90 17.26
C ARG A 355 24.73 15.00 18.56
N ASP A 356 25.71 14.13 18.68
CA ASP A 356 26.81 14.29 19.62
C ASP A 356 27.95 15.00 18.87
N GLU A 357 28.53 16.02 19.46
CA GLU A 357 29.69 16.76 18.90
C GLU A 357 30.99 15.95 19.04
N HIS A 358 30.98 14.91 19.86
CA HIS A 358 32.13 14.09 20.19
C HIS A 358 32.06 12.74 19.46
N THR A 359 32.74 12.57 18.39
CA THR A 359 33.03 11.32 17.65
C THR A 359 31.99 10.20 17.66
N PHE A 360 31.44 9.94 16.51
CA PHE A 360 30.57 8.78 16.27
C PHE A 360 31.42 7.54 16.03
N GLY A 361 31.21 6.47 16.81
CA GLY A 361 31.74 5.16 16.50
C GLY A 361 31.26 4.71 15.11
N GLN A 362 32.16 4.22 14.28
CA GLN A 362 31.77 3.64 12.99
C GLN A 362 30.84 2.45 13.24
N GLY A 363 29.76 2.37 12.46
CA GLY A 363 28.79 1.26 12.52
C GLY A 363 27.67 1.44 13.54
N LEU A 364 27.63 2.50 14.33
CA LEU A 364 26.51 2.77 15.23
C LEU A 364 25.30 3.31 14.50
N ILE A 365 24.11 2.94 14.97
CA ILE A 365 22.84 3.48 14.48
C ILE A 365 22.71 4.92 14.92
N ARG A 366 22.46 5.81 13.97
CA ARG A 366 22.15 7.21 14.26
C ARG A 366 20.71 7.31 14.76
N THR A 367 20.47 8.22 15.69
CA THR A 367 19.16 8.36 16.31
C THR A 367 18.62 9.78 16.24
N GLY A 368 17.33 9.92 16.47
CA GLY A 368 16.61 11.15 16.53
C GLY A 368 15.19 10.94 17.00
N TYR A 369 14.37 11.96 16.86
CA TYR A 369 12.94 11.90 17.14
C TYR A 369 12.15 12.65 16.05
N LEU A 370 10.87 12.38 15.96
CA LEU A 370 9.95 13.08 15.06
C LEU A 370 9.17 14.15 15.82
N LYS A 371 9.21 15.39 15.32
CA LYS A 371 8.23 16.42 15.69
C LYS A 371 7.01 16.22 14.80
N THR A 372 5.84 16.13 15.41
CA THR A 372 4.59 15.82 14.72
C THR A 372 3.69 17.04 14.63
N GLU A 373 2.93 17.14 13.57
CA GLU A 373 1.87 18.10 13.31
C GLU A 373 0.66 17.38 12.77
N ARG A 374 -0.52 17.61 13.33
CA ARG A 374 -1.78 17.05 12.84
C ARG A 374 -2.24 17.82 11.61
N LEU A 375 -2.63 17.10 10.57
CA LEU A 375 -3.07 17.68 9.29
C LEU A 375 -4.57 17.57 9.07
N VAL A 376 -5.16 16.41 9.37
CA VAL A 376 -6.60 16.14 9.15
C VAL A 376 -7.13 15.32 10.31
N ASN A 377 -8.28 15.71 10.83
CA ASN A 377 -9.04 14.90 11.78
C ASN A 377 -9.75 13.76 11.05
N MET A 378 -9.27 12.53 11.28
CA MET A 378 -9.76 11.29 10.67
C MET A 378 -10.76 10.53 11.56
N ALA A 379 -11.32 11.15 12.60
CA ALA A 379 -12.21 10.48 13.54
C ALA A 379 -13.48 9.87 12.90
N LYS A 380 -13.88 10.38 11.72
CA LYS A 380 -15.01 9.83 10.95
C LYS A 380 -14.57 8.79 9.91
N HIS A 381 -13.28 8.53 9.77
CA HIS A 381 -12.75 7.55 8.86
C HIS A 381 -12.86 6.14 9.47
N ASP A 382 -13.30 5.17 8.67
CA ASP A 382 -13.28 3.77 9.06
C ASP A 382 -11.95 3.14 8.62
N TYR A 383 -11.08 2.86 9.59
CA TYR A 383 -9.73 2.31 9.40
C TYR A 383 -9.69 0.85 8.93
N ARG A 384 -10.82 0.23 8.59
CA ARG A 384 -10.84 -0.97 7.74
C ARG A 384 -10.33 -0.64 6.33
N LEU A 385 -10.50 0.61 5.90
CA LEU A 385 -9.84 1.19 4.74
C LEU A 385 -8.57 1.92 5.20
N GLU A 386 -7.41 1.52 4.69
CA GLU A 386 -6.15 2.17 4.99
C GLU A 386 -6.01 3.46 4.16
N PRO A 387 -5.70 4.63 4.75
CA PRO A 387 -5.65 5.90 4.01
C PRO A 387 -4.53 6.02 2.99
N ASN A 388 -3.39 5.33 3.20
CA ASN A 388 -2.25 5.28 2.28
C ASN A 388 -1.74 6.66 1.82
N PRO A 389 -1.20 7.51 2.73
CA PRO A 389 -0.81 8.87 2.40
C PRO A 389 0.48 8.92 1.58
N ILE A 390 0.50 9.79 0.56
CA ILE A 390 1.69 10.05 -0.27
C ILE A 390 1.83 11.55 -0.54
N PHE A 391 3.06 12.06 -0.56
CA PHE A 391 3.32 13.43 -0.99
C PHE A 391 3.15 13.57 -2.50
N THR A 392 2.60 14.71 -2.95
CA THR A 392 2.70 15.08 -4.36
C THR A 392 4.16 15.38 -4.73
N PRO A 393 4.57 15.21 -6.00
CA PRO A 393 5.93 15.49 -6.43
C PRO A 393 6.41 16.92 -6.12
N ASP A 394 5.51 17.91 -6.14
CA ASP A 394 5.80 19.30 -5.76
C ASP A 394 5.73 19.57 -4.24
N GLN A 395 5.43 18.55 -3.44
CA GLN A 395 5.36 18.55 -1.98
C GLN A 395 4.32 19.51 -1.38
N LYS A 396 3.36 20.00 -2.18
CA LYS A 396 2.34 20.92 -1.67
C LYS A 396 1.18 20.21 -1.02
N LEU A 397 0.88 18.99 -1.46
CA LEU A 397 -0.21 18.19 -0.94
C LEU A 397 0.31 16.85 -0.41
N ILE A 398 -0.42 16.30 0.56
CA ILE A 398 -0.41 14.89 0.89
C ILE A 398 -1.74 14.32 0.43
N VAL A 399 -1.67 13.38 -0.53
CA VAL A 399 -2.82 12.68 -1.08
C VAL A 399 -3.13 11.46 -0.21
N PHE A 400 -4.39 11.20 0.05
CA PHE A 400 -4.87 10.05 0.81
C PHE A 400 -6.27 9.64 0.36
N ARG A 401 -6.66 8.42 0.63
CA ARG A 401 -8.05 7.96 0.43
C ARG A 401 -8.80 7.92 1.75
N SER A 402 -10.09 8.24 1.71
CA SER A 402 -10.91 8.20 2.91
C SER A 402 -12.39 7.97 2.59
N ASN A 403 -13.07 7.33 3.53
CA ASN A 403 -14.52 7.12 3.54
C ASN A 403 -15.24 7.96 4.60
N MET A 404 -14.61 9.03 5.09
CA MET A 404 -15.15 9.89 6.16
C MET A 404 -16.50 10.53 5.84
N PHE A 405 -16.92 10.53 4.57
CA PHE A 405 -18.22 11.04 4.10
C PHE A 405 -19.14 9.91 3.58
N GLY A 406 -18.85 8.65 3.87
CA GLY A 406 -19.57 7.45 3.44
C GLY A 406 -18.82 6.72 2.34
N PRO A 407 -19.00 7.04 1.02
CA PRO A 407 -18.20 6.43 -0.03
C PRO A 407 -16.73 6.82 0.07
N THR A 408 -15.86 5.96 -0.48
CA THR A 408 -14.42 6.26 -0.58
C THR A 408 -14.19 7.31 -1.67
N TYR A 409 -13.33 8.29 -1.36
CA TYR A 409 -12.82 9.28 -2.29
C TYR A 409 -11.32 9.50 -2.06
N VAL A 410 -10.67 10.06 -3.08
CA VAL A 410 -9.28 10.54 -2.96
C VAL A 410 -9.29 12.01 -2.56
N PHE A 411 -8.51 12.33 -1.55
CA PHE A 411 -8.34 13.68 -1.00
C PHE A 411 -6.88 14.11 -1.08
N GLY A 412 -6.66 15.42 -1.01
CA GLY A 412 -5.37 16.03 -0.75
C GLY A 412 -5.48 16.99 0.42
N VAL A 413 -4.48 17.04 1.28
CA VAL A 413 -4.34 18.08 2.32
C VAL A 413 -3.12 18.94 2.03
N GLU A 414 -3.25 20.26 2.14
CA GLU A 414 -2.14 21.18 1.98
C GLU A 414 -1.13 20.99 3.13
N VAL A 415 0.16 20.85 2.77
CA VAL A 415 1.25 20.70 3.75
C VAL A 415 1.42 21.95 4.59
N THR A 416 1.12 23.11 4.03
CA THR A 416 1.12 24.39 4.75
C THR A 416 -0.28 24.72 5.24
N LYS A 417 -0.38 25.33 6.42
CA LYS A 417 -1.68 25.82 6.92
C LYS A 417 -2.25 26.88 6.01
N ALA A 418 -3.57 26.89 5.90
CA ALA A 418 -4.27 27.99 5.24
C ALA A 418 -3.93 29.31 5.97
N ALA A 419 -3.72 30.40 5.21
CA ALA A 419 -3.60 31.72 5.80
C ALA A 419 -4.84 32.01 6.63
N SER A 420 -4.66 32.52 7.83
CA SER A 420 -5.79 33.02 8.63
C SER A 420 -6.51 34.09 7.83
N PRO A 421 -7.86 34.07 7.79
CA PRO A 421 -8.64 35.04 7.05
C PRO A 421 -8.42 36.47 7.52
#